data_26a702980f7a6762a842335526ae4314
#
_entry.id   26a702980f7a6762a842335526ae4314
#
_cell.length_a   1.000
_cell.length_b   1.000
_cell.length_c   1.000
_cell.angle_alpha   90.00
_cell.angle_beta   90.00
_cell.angle_gamma   90.00
#
_symmetry.space_group_name_H-M   'P 1'
#
loop_
_entity.id
_entity.type
_entity.pdbx_description
1 polymer ?
#
loop_
_entity_poly.entity_id
_entity_poly.type
_entity_poly.pdbx_seq_one_letter_code
_entity_poly.pdbx_strand_id
1 'polypeptide(L)'
;MKTLVLAGLATTLIAGLASAAQAADNPLEAERWKTRPLILVAPTAKDPQVAKLREELAQPANREAFVEREMVLYTVVGEAGSRNGEPLRPEQTRALLKALDARAGQPATLYLVGKDGGVKVREQQDWSL
;
A
#
# COMPACT_ATOMS: atom_id res chain seq x y z
N MET A 1 -41.27 -18.34 19.94
CA MET A 1 -41.32 -16.90 19.70
C MET A 1 -40.05 -16.17 20.16
N LYS A 2 -39.53 -16.50 21.32
CA LYS A 2 -38.33 -15.84 21.82
C LYS A 2 -37.05 -16.16 21.06
N THR A 3 -36.97 -17.29 20.38
CA THR A 3 -35.83 -17.74 19.60
C THR A 3 -35.61 -16.98 18.28
N LEU A 4 -36.65 -16.39 17.71
CA LEU A 4 -36.56 -15.63 16.45
C LEU A 4 -35.83 -14.30 16.58
N VAL A 5 -35.87 -13.68 17.75
CA VAL A 5 -35.20 -12.39 18.02
C VAL A 5 -33.68 -12.56 18.12
N LEU A 6 -33.21 -13.69 18.62
CA LEU A 6 -31.77 -13.97 18.77
C LEU A 6 -31.09 -14.22 17.42
N ALA A 7 -31.80 -14.79 16.43
CA ALA A 7 -31.23 -15.01 15.09
C ALA A 7 -30.89 -13.72 14.34
N GLY A 8 -31.71 -12.70 14.52
CA GLY A 8 -31.45 -11.39 13.87
C GLY A 8 -30.21 -10.67 14.38
N LEU A 9 -29.92 -10.81 15.67
CA LEU A 9 -28.73 -10.19 16.26
C LEU A 9 -27.43 -10.84 15.80
N ALA A 10 -27.43 -12.16 15.61
CA ALA A 10 -26.26 -12.90 15.14
C ALA A 10 -25.83 -12.47 13.73
N THR A 11 -26.79 -12.20 12.85
CA THR A 11 -26.53 -11.77 11.47
C THR A 11 -25.82 -10.41 11.42
N THR A 12 -26.20 -9.48 12.29
CA THR A 12 -25.61 -8.15 12.35
C THR A 12 -24.14 -8.20 12.79
N LEU A 13 -23.79 -9.08 13.73
CA LEU A 13 -22.42 -9.23 14.22
C LEU A 13 -21.48 -9.78 13.13
N ILE A 14 -21.94 -10.70 12.29
CA ILE A 14 -21.13 -11.27 11.20
C ILE A 14 -20.75 -10.20 10.17
N ALA A 15 -21.68 -9.33 9.81
CA ALA A 15 -21.39 -8.25 8.86
C ALA A 15 -20.35 -7.26 9.40
N GLY A 16 -20.39 -6.92 10.68
CA GLY A 16 -19.41 -6.05 11.32
C GLY A 16 -18.01 -6.64 11.34
N LEU A 17 -17.87 -7.94 11.58
CA LEU A 17 -16.59 -8.63 11.58
C LEU A 17 -15.93 -8.66 10.20
N ALA A 18 -16.70 -8.84 9.13
CA ALA A 18 -16.18 -8.83 7.76
C ALA A 18 -15.59 -7.48 7.37
N SER A 19 -16.25 -6.37 7.73
CA SER A 19 -15.74 -5.00 7.47
C SER A 19 -14.45 -4.73 8.23
N ALA A 20 -14.36 -5.14 9.49
CA ALA A 20 -13.18 -4.97 10.31
C ALA A 20 -11.98 -5.75 9.76
N ALA A 21 -12.21 -6.98 9.25
CA ALA A 21 -11.15 -7.78 8.66
C ALA A 21 -10.56 -7.14 7.40
N GLN A 22 -11.40 -6.53 6.55
CA GLN A 22 -10.93 -5.84 5.34
C GLN A 22 -10.08 -4.62 5.68
N ALA A 23 -10.49 -3.82 6.66
CA ALA A 23 -9.73 -2.66 7.10
C ALA A 23 -8.38 -3.08 7.69
N ALA A 24 -8.34 -4.20 8.45
CA ALA A 24 -7.11 -4.69 9.07
C ALA A 24 -6.09 -5.20 8.05
N ASP A 25 -6.50 -5.58 6.83
CA ASP A 25 -5.58 -6.03 5.79
C ASP A 25 -4.90 -4.89 5.03
N ASN A 26 -5.36 -3.65 5.17
CA ASN A 26 -4.77 -2.51 4.49
C ASN A 26 -3.51 -2.05 5.24
N PRO A 27 -2.30 -2.28 4.68
CA PRO A 27 -1.06 -1.89 5.35
C PRO A 27 -0.92 -0.38 5.56
N LEU A 28 -1.56 0.46 4.75
CA LEU A 28 -1.49 1.91 4.89
C LEU A 28 -2.16 2.41 6.18
N GLU A 29 -3.12 1.68 6.72
CA GLU A 29 -3.73 2.04 8.00
C GLU A 29 -2.71 1.97 9.14
N ALA A 30 -1.81 0.99 9.10
CA ALA A 30 -0.75 0.86 10.12
C ALA A 30 0.31 1.96 10.00
N GLU A 31 0.45 2.58 8.84
CA GLU A 31 1.42 3.64 8.60
C GLU A 31 0.91 5.04 8.98
N ARG A 32 -0.39 5.19 9.12
CA ARG A 32 -1.00 6.51 9.41
C ARG A 32 -0.40 7.13 10.66
N TRP A 33 -0.04 8.41 10.52
CA TRP A 33 0.56 9.23 11.57
C TRP A 33 1.94 8.76 12.03
N LYS A 34 2.49 7.73 11.38
CA LYS A 34 3.81 7.17 11.69
C LYS A 34 4.82 7.41 10.58
N THR A 35 4.44 7.11 9.35
CA THR A 35 5.34 7.18 8.20
C THR A 35 4.69 7.84 7.01
N ARG A 36 5.53 8.13 5.99
CA ARG A 36 5.09 8.57 4.66
C ARG A 36 5.42 7.48 3.66
N PRO A 37 4.46 6.63 3.27
CA PRO A 37 4.74 5.58 2.30
C PRO A 37 5.04 6.09 0.90
N LEU A 38 6.13 5.57 0.33
CA LEU A 38 6.46 5.71 -1.09
C LEU A 38 6.18 4.34 -1.72
N ILE A 39 5.34 4.30 -2.75
CA ILE A 39 4.86 3.05 -3.32
C ILE A 39 5.05 3.04 -4.83
N LEU A 40 5.79 2.05 -5.33
CA LEU A 40 5.89 1.81 -6.77
C LEU A 40 5.04 0.60 -7.14
N VAL A 41 4.09 0.81 -8.03
CA VAL A 41 3.32 -0.29 -8.64
C VAL A 41 3.81 -0.45 -10.06
N ALA A 42 4.36 -1.62 -10.40
CA ALA A 42 4.93 -1.90 -11.71
C ALA A 42 4.42 -3.23 -12.25
N PRO A 43 4.24 -3.37 -13.58
CA PRO A 43 3.71 -4.61 -14.16
C PRO A 43 4.67 -5.79 -14.06
N THR A 44 5.99 -5.55 -14.14
CA THR A 44 7.01 -6.60 -14.06
C THR A 44 8.26 -6.08 -13.37
N ALA A 45 9.09 -7.01 -12.88
CA ALA A 45 10.37 -6.68 -12.27
C ALA A 45 11.36 -6.05 -13.25
N LYS A 46 11.16 -6.26 -14.54
CA LYS A 46 12.01 -5.72 -15.61
C LYS A 46 11.61 -4.31 -16.04
N ASP A 47 10.54 -3.76 -15.49
CA ASP A 47 10.11 -2.41 -15.82
C ASP A 47 11.23 -1.41 -15.50
N PRO A 48 11.55 -0.47 -16.41
CA PRO A 48 12.62 0.52 -16.17
C PRO A 48 12.41 1.36 -14.92
N GLN A 49 11.17 1.58 -14.50
CA GLN A 49 10.87 2.36 -13.30
C GLN A 49 11.34 1.66 -12.02
N VAL A 50 11.37 0.32 -12.02
CA VAL A 50 11.90 -0.45 -10.88
C VAL A 50 13.40 -0.18 -10.70
N ALA A 51 14.16 -0.23 -11.80
CA ALA A 51 15.59 0.07 -11.76
C ALA A 51 15.84 1.54 -11.39
N LYS A 52 15.05 2.45 -11.93
CA LYS A 52 15.16 3.88 -11.63
C LYS A 52 14.98 4.15 -10.14
N LEU A 53 13.96 3.58 -9.52
CA LEU A 53 13.71 3.74 -8.09
C LEU A 53 14.89 3.22 -7.26
N ARG A 54 15.39 2.04 -7.62
CA ARG A 54 16.53 1.43 -6.93
C ARG A 54 17.76 2.32 -7.02
N GLU A 55 18.05 2.85 -8.19
CA GLU A 55 19.20 3.72 -8.42
C GLU A 55 19.08 5.03 -7.64
N GLU A 56 17.91 5.65 -7.64
CA GLU A 56 17.70 6.89 -6.92
C GLU A 56 17.78 6.71 -5.41
N LEU A 57 17.23 5.61 -4.87
CA LEU A 57 17.34 5.31 -3.45
C LEU A 57 18.75 4.90 -3.02
N ALA A 58 19.59 4.47 -3.95
CA ALA A 58 20.99 4.17 -3.66
C ALA A 58 21.85 5.42 -3.48
N GLN A 59 21.39 6.58 -3.94
CA GLN A 59 22.11 7.84 -3.76
C GLN A 59 22.06 8.28 -2.31
N PRO A 60 23.22 8.63 -1.69
CA PRO A 60 23.26 8.95 -0.25
C PRO A 60 22.32 10.08 0.17
N ALA A 61 22.23 11.15 -0.62
CA ALA A 61 21.36 12.28 -0.29
C ALA A 61 19.87 11.88 -0.27
N ASN A 62 19.46 11.01 -1.20
CA ASN A 62 18.07 10.52 -1.25
C ASN A 62 17.78 9.59 -0.09
N ARG A 63 18.73 8.74 0.28
CA ARG A 63 18.59 7.84 1.44
C ARG A 63 18.46 8.61 2.73
N GLU A 64 19.27 9.64 2.92
CA GLU A 64 19.18 10.50 4.10
C GLU A 64 17.83 11.20 4.18
N ALA A 65 17.37 11.77 3.06
CA ALA A 65 16.09 12.44 3.00
C ALA A 65 14.93 11.46 3.27
N PHE A 66 15.05 10.22 2.78
CA PHE A 66 14.07 9.17 2.99
C PHE A 66 13.91 8.86 4.49
N VAL A 67 15.04 8.70 5.19
CA VAL A 67 15.05 8.44 6.63
C VAL A 67 14.55 9.65 7.43
N GLU A 68 15.03 10.84 7.13
CA GLU A 68 14.63 12.08 7.81
C GLU A 68 13.13 12.34 7.73
N ARG A 69 12.54 12.03 6.56
CA ARG A 69 11.10 12.23 6.32
C ARG A 69 10.25 11.08 6.84
N GLU A 70 10.86 10.14 7.53
CA GLU A 70 10.17 8.96 8.08
C GLU A 70 9.38 8.21 7.00
N MET A 71 10.02 7.98 5.84
CA MET A 71 9.41 7.30 4.73
C MET A 71 9.57 5.78 4.84
N VAL A 72 8.67 5.04 4.22
CA VAL A 72 8.73 3.59 4.10
C VAL A 72 8.48 3.22 2.64
N LEU A 73 9.18 2.20 2.15
CA LEU A 73 9.08 1.77 0.75
C LEU A 73 8.18 0.56 0.61
N TYR A 74 7.15 0.72 -0.23
CA TYR A 74 6.34 -0.39 -0.72
C TYR A 74 6.58 -0.57 -2.21
N THR A 75 6.65 -1.81 -2.66
CA THR A 75 6.65 -2.13 -4.08
C THR A 75 5.60 -3.20 -4.37
N VAL A 76 4.89 -3.04 -5.48
CA VAL A 76 4.01 -4.07 -6.00
C VAL A 76 4.47 -4.35 -7.42
N VAL A 77 5.05 -5.52 -7.64
CA VAL A 77 5.56 -5.95 -8.95
C VAL A 77 4.69 -7.11 -9.40
N GLY A 78 3.91 -6.89 -10.48
CA GLY A 78 2.85 -7.82 -10.83
C GLY A 78 1.84 -7.89 -9.69
N GLU A 79 1.70 -9.06 -9.08
CA GLU A 79 0.81 -9.28 -7.94
C GLU A 79 1.56 -9.42 -6.61
N ALA A 80 2.87 -9.30 -6.64
CA ALA A 80 3.73 -9.48 -5.47
C ALA A 80 4.04 -8.15 -4.80
N GLY A 81 3.49 -7.95 -3.62
CA GLY A 81 3.76 -6.75 -2.80
C GLY A 81 4.86 -6.98 -1.78
N SER A 82 5.56 -5.90 -1.44
CA SER A 82 6.57 -5.92 -0.39
C SER A 82 6.62 -4.59 0.36
N ARG A 83 7.09 -4.65 1.61
CA ARG A 83 7.37 -3.49 2.44
C ARG A 83 8.83 -3.53 2.86
N ASN A 84 9.62 -2.54 2.46
CA ASN A 84 11.08 -2.51 2.70
C ASN A 84 11.75 -3.83 2.30
N GLY A 85 11.30 -4.45 1.19
CA GLY A 85 11.84 -5.71 0.70
C GLY A 85 11.24 -6.96 1.32
N GLU A 86 10.41 -6.86 2.35
CA GLU A 86 9.76 -8.02 2.96
C GLU A 86 8.40 -8.29 2.31
N PRO A 87 8.13 -9.55 1.90
CA PRO A 87 6.87 -9.87 1.21
C PRO A 87 5.64 -9.57 2.06
N LEU A 88 4.64 -9.00 1.42
CA LEU A 88 3.30 -8.85 1.98
C LEU A 88 2.48 -10.12 1.71
N ARG A 89 1.50 -10.38 2.56
CA ARG A 89 0.49 -11.40 2.27
C ARG A 89 -0.35 -10.95 1.07
N PRO A 90 -0.86 -11.88 0.25
CA PRO A 90 -1.67 -11.49 -0.91
C PRO A 90 -2.86 -10.59 -0.57
N GLU A 91 -3.50 -10.79 0.58
CA GLU A 91 -4.62 -9.97 1.05
C GLU A 91 -4.18 -8.53 1.30
N GLN A 92 -2.99 -8.35 1.88
CA GLN A 92 -2.42 -7.03 2.13
C GLN A 92 -2.09 -6.30 0.83
N THR A 93 -1.54 -7.02 -0.15
CA THR A 93 -1.22 -6.45 -1.46
C THR A 93 -2.50 -5.98 -2.16
N ARG A 94 -3.56 -6.80 -2.15
CA ARG A 94 -4.83 -6.41 -2.73
C ARG A 94 -5.44 -5.20 -2.04
N ALA A 95 -5.38 -5.15 -0.72
CA ALA A 95 -5.89 -4.02 0.06
C ALA A 95 -5.10 -2.75 -0.22
N LEU A 96 -3.77 -2.86 -0.37
CA LEU A 96 -2.90 -1.74 -0.74
C LEU A 96 -3.28 -1.17 -2.11
N LEU A 97 -3.42 -2.03 -3.11
CA LEU A 97 -3.82 -1.61 -4.46
C LEU A 97 -5.18 -0.92 -4.45
N LYS A 98 -6.13 -1.48 -3.72
CA LYS A 98 -7.46 -0.88 -3.59
C LYS A 98 -7.40 0.51 -2.94
N ALA A 99 -6.60 0.66 -1.90
CA ALA A 99 -6.44 1.95 -1.22
C ALA A 99 -5.83 3.02 -2.12
N LEU A 100 -4.99 2.63 -3.08
CA LEU A 100 -4.38 3.53 -4.04
C LEU A 100 -5.22 3.74 -5.30
N ASP A 101 -6.35 3.06 -5.41
CA ASP A 101 -7.13 2.98 -6.65
C ASP A 101 -6.25 2.48 -7.82
N ALA A 102 -5.40 1.50 -7.53
CA ALA A 102 -4.44 0.92 -8.46
C ALA A 102 -4.82 -0.51 -8.81
N ARG A 103 -4.22 -1.04 -9.89
CA ARG A 103 -4.44 -2.41 -10.34
C ARG A 103 -3.12 -3.09 -10.66
N ALA A 104 -3.03 -4.38 -10.35
CA ALA A 104 -1.91 -5.20 -10.78
C ALA A 104 -1.82 -5.16 -12.32
N GLY A 105 -0.61 -5.02 -12.86
CA GLY A 105 -0.39 -4.98 -14.30
C GLY A 105 -0.60 -3.63 -14.96
N GLN A 106 -0.98 -2.59 -14.21
CA GLN A 106 -1.08 -1.24 -14.76
C GLN A 106 0.31 -0.71 -15.16
N PRO A 107 0.39 0.33 -16.00
CA PRO A 107 1.68 1.00 -16.26
C PRO A 107 2.32 1.46 -14.95
N ALA A 108 3.65 1.35 -14.85
CA ALA A 108 4.38 1.66 -13.63
C ALA A 108 4.04 3.06 -13.12
N THR A 109 3.64 3.15 -11.86
CA THR A 109 3.20 4.39 -11.23
C THR A 109 3.81 4.50 -9.84
N LEU A 110 4.35 5.68 -9.53
CA LEU A 110 4.89 5.99 -8.22
C LEU A 110 3.85 6.80 -7.45
N TYR A 111 3.59 6.39 -6.22
CA TYR A 111 2.67 7.07 -5.31
C TYR A 111 3.43 7.56 -4.09
N LEU A 112 3.12 8.76 -3.63
CA LEU A 112 3.55 9.25 -2.33
C LEU A 112 2.31 9.46 -1.47
N VAL A 113 2.32 8.83 -0.31
CA VAL A 113 1.22 8.92 0.66
C VAL A 113 1.71 9.74 1.86
N GLY A 114 0.91 10.70 2.31
CA GLY A 114 1.24 11.49 3.47
C GLY A 114 0.99 10.76 4.78
N LYS A 115 1.43 11.34 5.89
CA LYS A 115 1.18 10.76 7.23
C LYS A 115 -0.31 10.67 7.54
N ASP A 116 -1.12 11.52 6.95
CA ASP A 116 -2.59 11.49 7.11
C ASP A 116 -3.26 10.34 6.34
N GLY A 117 -2.50 9.59 5.54
CA GLY A 117 -3.01 8.49 4.72
C GLY A 117 -3.49 8.89 3.35
N GLY A 118 -3.43 10.18 2.99
CA GLY A 118 -3.86 10.65 1.68
C GLY A 118 -2.77 10.56 0.61
N VAL A 119 -3.15 10.21 -0.62
CA VAL A 119 -2.23 10.20 -1.75
C VAL A 119 -1.90 11.65 -2.13
N LYS A 120 -0.62 12.02 -2.07
CA LYS A 120 -0.14 13.37 -2.36
C LYS A 120 0.44 13.49 -3.76
N VAL A 121 1.05 12.42 -4.28
CA VAL A 121 1.69 12.38 -5.59
C VAL A 121 1.33 11.06 -6.28
N ARG A 122 1.07 11.16 -7.58
CA ARG A 122 0.84 10.01 -8.45
C ARG A 122 1.51 10.33 -9.80
N GLU A 123 2.65 9.67 -10.08
CA GLU A 123 3.45 9.95 -11.26
C GLU A 123 3.82 8.68 -12.00
N GLN A 124 3.76 8.70 -13.33
CA GLN A 124 4.07 7.52 -14.14
C GLN A 124 5.49 7.50 -14.68
N GLN A 125 6.07 8.62 -15.09
CA GLN A 125 7.39 8.61 -15.74
C GLN A 125 8.38 9.62 -15.19
N ASP A 126 8.06 10.88 -15.16
CA ASP A 126 9.03 11.97 -14.95
C ASP A 126 9.25 12.33 -13.48
N TRP A 127 9.18 11.34 -12.60
CA TRP A 127 9.42 11.58 -11.18
C TRP A 127 10.92 11.47 -10.84
N SER A 128 11.31 12.18 -9.79
CA SER A 128 12.65 12.06 -9.17
C SER A 128 12.51 12.24 -7.66
N LEU A 129 13.40 11.65 -6.93
CA LEU A 129 13.40 11.73 -5.45
C LEU A 129 14.19 12.92 -4.93
#